data_76d0795827de93c5cc4baa713366e48c
#
_entry.id   76d0795827de93c5cc4baa713366e48c
#
_cell.length_a   1.000
_cell.length_b   1.000
_cell.length_c   1.000
_cell.angle_alpha   90.00
_cell.angle_beta   90.00
_cell.angle_gamma   90.00
#
_symmetry.space_group_name_H-M   'P 1'
#
loop_
_entity.id
_entity.type
_entity.pdbx_description
1 polymer ?
#
loop_
_entity_poly.entity_id
_entity_poly.type
_entity_poly.pdbx_seq_one_letter_code
_entity_poly.pdbx_strand_id
1 'polypeptide(L)'
;MGNPETQEAQQAIGCGAFREARFFADYEKSDLIEKAALELRANGYNISTVLSFSEVDVLRAARVRKKLGIIGQDSDDAAFFRDKTLMKRRAWERGIEVPKFARISCPADLVEFISANGFPVVTKPYDGRGSADVRVLQSDDDVDAFLTDGAATAGNHTVEEFIEGDMYRVDGLYVSGVPVVMHVGRYLKDCLAFIRGETIGTHGLDQKNPVLGRIEAFTRHLLEKALPFPSTSIFHVQLFHTSNDKLVLCEAASRLGGGVINEEVRFATGIDIKMDYVKSSVLQAKAPISLPYEVVKPTARIIIPPRQGTLQRFPVSCDFEWVNLYKAYGIAGQRYGGASMTNAEVAGFVFQGENEEHLRQRAVALETWFNTNSEWSS
;
A
#
# COMPACT_ATOMS: atom_id res chain seq x y z
N MET A 1 -8.51 14.13 10.69
CA MET A 1 -9.20 14.55 9.46
C MET A 1 -9.46 13.31 8.64
N GLY A 2 -10.60 13.18 8.00
CA GLY A 2 -11.00 11.95 7.32
C GLY A 2 -12.10 12.17 6.28
N ASN A 3 -12.47 11.09 5.61
CA ASN A 3 -13.62 11.06 4.70
C ASN A 3 -14.89 10.77 5.54
N PRO A 4 -15.97 11.59 5.42
CA PRO A 4 -17.20 11.41 6.18
C PRO A 4 -17.98 10.13 5.85
N GLU A 5 -17.69 9.53 4.69
CA GLU A 5 -18.41 8.37 4.19
C GLU A 5 -17.90 7.03 4.77
N THR A 6 -16.76 7.04 5.47
CA THR A 6 -16.26 5.80 6.06
C THR A 6 -16.96 5.46 7.36
N GLN A 7 -17.30 4.19 7.57
CA GLN A 7 -17.86 3.69 8.81
C GLN A 7 -16.99 4.01 10.03
N GLU A 8 -15.67 3.95 9.86
CA GLU A 8 -14.69 4.28 10.89
C GLU A 8 -14.72 5.77 11.27
N ALA A 9 -14.95 6.67 10.29
CA ALA A 9 -15.12 8.10 10.56
C ALA A 9 -16.38 8.38 11.37
N GLN A 10 -17.49 7.73 11.06
CA GLN A 10 -18.75 7.86 11.80
C GLN A 10 -18.62 7.33 13.24
N GLN A 11 -17.94 6.22 13.44
CA GLN A 11 -17.64 5.68 14.77
C GLN A 11 -16.75 6.63 15.57
N ALA A 12 -15.76 7.25 14.94
CA ALA A 12 -14.85 8.20 15.58
C ALA A 12 -15.57 9.45 16.11
N ILE A 13 -16.62 9.92 15.43
CA ILE A 13 -17.44 11.06 15.88
C ILE A 13 -18.16 10.72 17.20
N GLY A 14 -18.68 9.50 17.32
CA GLY A 14 -19.51 9.07 18.46
C GLY A 14 -18.75 8.66 19.71
N CYS A 15 -17.46 8.31 19.61
CA CYS A 15 -16.73 7.71 20.73
C CYS A 15 -16.06 8.72 21.70
N GLY A 16 -16.10 10.03 21.39
CA GLY A 16 -15.47 11.07 22.22
C GLY A 16 -13.93 10.99 22.33
N ALA A 17 -13.29 10.11 21.56
CA ALA A 17 -11.84 9.90 21.59
C ALA A 17 -11.04 11.06 21.00
N PHE A 18 -11.68 11.90 20.20
CA PHE A 18 -11.06 13.04 19.54
C PHE A 18 -11.61 14.36 20.10
N ARG A 19 -10.71 15.28 20.40
CA ARG A 19 -11.11 16.65 20.79
C ARG A 19 -11.81 17.38 19.65
N GLU A 20 -11.39 17.11 18.41
CA GLU A 20 -11.98 17.67 17.20
C GLU A 20 -11.79 16.70 16.02
N ALA A 21 -12.83 16.51 15.21
CA ALA A 21 -12.80 15.76 13.97
C ALA A 21 -13.31 16.66 12.83
N ARG A 22 -12.60 16.68 11.72
CA ARG A 22 -12.99 17.39 10.50
C ARG A 22 -13.04 16.43 9.33
N PHE A 23 -14.12 16.50 8.58
CA PHE A 23 -14.40 15.64 7.44
C PHE A 23 -14.53 16.49 6.18
N PHE A 24 -14.08 15.96 5.07
CA PHE A 24 -14.03 16.69 3.79
C PHE A 24 -14.63 15.81 2.70
N ALA A 25 -15.57 16.36 1.94
CA ALA A 25 -15.96 15.77 0.67
C ALA A 25 -14.73 15.75 -0.26
N ASP A 26 -14.63 14.76 -1.12
CA ASP A 26 -13.46 14.57 -2.00
C ASP A 26 -12.12 14.64 -1.24
N TYR A 27 -12.04 13.99 -0.07
CA TYR A 27 -10.86 14.01 0.81
C TYR A 27 -9.54 13.88 0.04
N GLU A 28 -9.50 13.02 -0.94
CA GLU A 28 -8.30 12.73 -1.71
C GLU A 28 -7.82 13.89 -2.59
N LYS A 29 -8.75 14.70 -3.09
CA LYS A 29 -8.49 15.83 -4.00
C LYS A 29 -8.53 17.19 -3.29
N SER A 30 -8.96 17.22 -2.02
CA SER A 30 -9.23 18.48 -1.33
C SER A 30 -7.95 19.12 -0.77
N ASP A 31 -7.68 20.37 -1.15
CA ASP A 31 -6.63 21.19 -0.55
C ASP A 31 -7.03 21.80 0.82
N LEU A 32 -8.31 21.66 1.21
CA LEU A 32 -8.82 22.18 2.48
C LEU A 32 -8.20 21.51 3.70
N ILE A 33 -7.61 20.32 3.55
CA ILE A 33 -7.03 19.55 4.66
C ILE A 33 -5.83 20.27 5.26
N GLU A 34 -4.92 20.76 4.43
CA GLU A 34 -3.75 21.51 4.89
C GLU A 34 -4.17 22.85 5.51
N LYS A 35 -5.12 23.57 4.88
CA LYS A 35 -5.72 24.79 5.43
C LYS A 35 -6.31 24.53 6.82
N ALA A 36 -7.11 23.49 6.98
CA ALA A 36 -7.75 23.13 8.25
C ALA A 36 -6.72 22.81 9.35
N ALA A 37 -5.60 22.15 9.02
CA ALA A 37 -4.52 21.91 9.96
C ALA A 37 -3.86 23.19 10.47
N LEU A 38 -3.63 24.16 9.57
CA LEU A 38 -3.07 25.47 9.94
C LEU A 38 -4.06 26.30 10.78
N GLU A 39 -5.35 26.24 10.47
CA GLU A 39 -6.41 26.89 11.25
C GLU A 39 -6.51 26.37 12.69
N LEU A 40 -6.32 25.05 12.91
CA LEU A 40 -6.24 24.50 14.26
C LEU A 40 -5.14 25.19 15.08
N ARG A 41 -3.97 25.37 14.49
CA ARG A 41 -2.86 26.08 15.15
C ARG A 41 -3.20 27.55 15.43
N ALA A 42 -3.80 28.24 14.44
CA ALA A 42 -4.23 29.64 14.59
C ALA A 42 -5.29 29.80 15.68
N ASN A 43 -6.15 28.81 15.87
CA ASN A 43 -7.17 28.77 16.93
C ASN A 43 -6.64 28.31 18.29
N GLY A 44 -5.32 28.30 18.49
CA GLY A 44 -4.68 28.04 19.77
C GLY A 44 -4.47 26.56 20.13
N TYR A 45 -4.67 25.64 19.21
CA TYR A 45 -4.33 24.23 19.47
C TYR A 45 -2.81 24.05 19.49
N ASN A 46 -2.29 23.43 20.53
CA ASN A 46 -0.88 23.05 20.62
C ASN A 46 -0.67 21.73 19.85
N ILE A 47 -0.24 21.81 18.59
CA ILE A 47 0.03 20.65 17.74
C ILE A 47 1.50 20.29 17.86
N SER A 48 1.81 19.17 18.48
CA SER A 48 3.19 18.67 18.67
C SER A 48 3.58 17.59 17.67
N THR A 49 2.61 16.90 17.05
CA THR A 49 2.83 15.77 16.16
C THR A 49 1.82 15.78 15.02
N VAL A 50 2.28 15.45 13.81
CA VAL A 50 1.42 15.25 12.63
C VAL A 50 1.71 13.88 12.05
N LEU A 51 0.70 13.02 11.99
CA LEU A 51 0.80 11.65 11.49
C LEU A 51 -0.05 11.47 10.23
N SER A 52 0.40 10.62 9.33
CA SER A 52 -0.34 10.20 8.14
C SER A 52 -0.25 8.68 7.98
N PHE A 53 -1.33 8.08 7.47
CA PHE A 53 -1.44 6.64 7.26
C PHE A 53 -1.74 6.29 5.81
N SER A 54 -2.21 7.26 5.02
CA SER A 54 -2.61 7.05 3.63
C SER A 54 -1.62 7.68 2.65
N GLU A 55 -1.59 7.15 1.45
CA GLU A 55 -0.71 7.59 0.37
C GLU A 55 -0.88 9.08 0.03
N VAL A 56 -2.12 9.56 -0.01
CA VAL A 56 -2.44 10.95 -0.35
C VAL A 56 -1.96 11.94 0.70
N ASP A 57 -1.77 11.49 1.94
CA ASP A 57 -1.43 12.35 3.05
C ASP A 57 0.07 12.44 3.33
N VAL A 58 0.90 11.63 2.69
CA VAL A 58 2.35 11.64 2.93
C VAL A 58 2.95 13.03 2.69
N LEU A 59 2.72 13.61 1.50
CA LEU A 59 3.21 14.95 1.18
C LEU A 59 2.45 16.07 1.93
N ARG A 60 1.13 15.92 2.14
CA ARG A 60 0.32 16.86 2.91
C ARG A 60 0.84 17.00 4.34
N ALA A 61 1.03 15.86 5.02
CA ALA A 61 1.55 15.86 6.37
C ALA A 61 2.97 16.46 6.46
N ALA A 62 3.81 16.19 5.47
CA ALA A 62 5.16 16.74 5.39
C ALA A 62 5.12 18.29 5.24
N ARG A 63 4.27 18.82 4.35
CA ARG A 63 4.08 20.25 4.19
C ARG A 63 3.53 20.93 5.46
N VAL A 64 2.55 20.30 6.12
CA VAL A 64 2.00 20.79 7.39
C VAL A 64 3.07 20.81 8.47
N ARG A 65 3.87 19.74 8.63
CA ARG A 65 5.01 19.72 9.58
C ARG A 65 5.98 20.88 9.33
N LYS A 66 6.40 21.06 8.09
CA LYS A 66 7.30 22.15 7.68
C LYS A 66 6.74 23.53 8.04
N LYS A 67 5.45 23.77 7.78
CA LYS A 67 4.79 25.05 8.08
C LYS A 67 4.61 25.30 9.58
N LEU A 68 4.42 24.26 10.36
CA LEU A 68 4.21 24.36 11.80
C LEU A 68 5.50 24.20 12.63
N GLY A 69 6.65 23.93 12.01
CA GLY A 69 7.91 23.68 12.68
C GLY A 69 7.91 22.36 13.50
N ILE A 70 7.17 21.36 13.05
CA ILE A 70 7.02 20.07 13.73
C ILE A 70 8.06 19.07 13.16
N ILE A 71 8.74 18.37 14.03
CA ILE A 71 9.74 17.34 13.66
C ILE A 71 9.04 16.16 12.96
N GLY A 72 9.69 15.62 11.93
CA GLY A 72 9.25 14.45 11.16
C GLY A 72 9.73 14.52 9.72
N GLN A 73 9.23 13.62 8.88
CA GLN A 73 9.57 13.60 7.46
C GLN A 73 9.18 14.92 6.81
N ASP A 74 10.15 15.59 6.19
CA ASP A 74 9.90 16.82 5.43
C ASP A 74 9.40 16.55 4.01
N SER A 75 9.14 17.62 3.23
CA SER A 75 8.56 17.49 1.90
C SER A 75 9.54 16.90 0.89
N ASP A 76 10.83 17.19 1.04
CA ASP A 76 11.85 16.76 0.08
C ASP A 76 12.12 15.27 0.28
N ASP A 77 12.22 14.84 1.54
CA ASP A 77 12.33 13.41 1.90
C ASP A 77 11.07 12.62 1.54
N ALA A 78 9.89 13.20 1.77
CA ALA A 78 8.61 12.56 1.45
C ALA A 78 8.42 12.34 -0.05
N ALA A 79 9.01 13.17 -0.90
CA ALA A 79 8.94 13.04 -2.35
C ALA A 79 9.56 11.71 -2.83
N PHE A 80 10.62 11.20 -2.18
CA PHE A 80 11.23 9.91 -2.52
C PHE A 80 10.30 8.71 -2.24
N PHE A 81 9.27 8.88 -1.44
CA PHE A 81 8.26 7.86 -1.13
C PHE A 81 6.96 8.07 -1.90
N ARG A 82 6.91 9.05 -2.80
CA ARG A 82 5.76 9.37 -3.65
C ARG A 82 6.07 9.35 -5.13
N ASP A 83 7.22 9.88 -5.53
CA ASP A 83 7.65 9.88 -6.93
C ASP A 83 8.51 8.65 -7.22
N LYS A 84 7.93 7.68 -7.96
CA LYS A 84 8.60 6.42 -8.31
C LYS A 84 9.87 6.62 -9.12
N THR A 85 9.98 7.72 -9.87
CA THR A 85 11.18 8.04 -10.64
C THR A 85 12.31 8.52 -9.74
N LEU A 86 12.00 9.44 -8.81
CA LEU A 86 12.96 9.91 -7.81
C LEU A 86 13.41 8.76 -6.90
N MET A 87 12.47 7.96 -6.43
CA MET A 87 12.73 6.78 -5.61
C MET A 87 13.71 5.83 -6.27
N LYS A 88 13.43 5.39 -7.50
CA LYS A 88 14.26 4.42 -8.22
C LYS A 88 15.63 4.97 -8.56
N ARG A 89 15.73 6.24 -8.98
CA ARG A 89 17.02 6.89 -9.23
C ARG A 89 17.88 6.85 -7.97
N ARG A 90 17.33 7.29 -6.84
CA ARG A 90 18.04 7.32 -5.56
C ARG A 90 18.42 5.93 -5.07
N ALA A 91 17.52 4.95 -5.20
CA ALA A 91 17.76 3.57 -4.84
C ALA A 91 18.90 2.97 -5.68
N TRP A 92 18.86 3.18 -7.00
CA TRP A 92 19.90 2.71 -7.92
C TRP A 92 21.28 3.32 -7.62
N GLU A 93 21.35 4.64 -7.39
CA GLU A 93 22.59 5.35 -7.00
C GLU A 93 23.20 4.81 -5.70
N ARG A 94 22.43 4.08 -4.90
CA ARG A 94 22.83 3.46 -3.63
C ARG A 94 22.94 1.93 -3.69
N GLY A 95 22.99 1.37 -4.90
CA GLY A 95 23.24 -0.04 -5.12
C GLY A 95 22.03 -0.95 -4.92
N ILE A 96 20.80 -0.41 -4.90
CA ILE A 96 19.57 -1.20 -4.92
C ILE A 96 19.22 -1.52 -6.37
N GLU A 97 18.97 -2.79 -6.68
CA GLU A 97 18.46 -3.19 -8.00
C GLU A 97 17.05 -2.63 -8.21
N VAL A 98 16.86 -1.97 -9.35
CA VAL A 98 15.58 -1.40 -9.80
C VAL A 98 15.35 -1.82 -11.25
N PRO A 99 14.11 -1.88 -11.77
CA PRO A 99 13.88 -2.04 -13.20
C PRO A 99 14.50 -0.85 -13.96
N LYS A 100 14.88 -1.01 -15.20
CA LYS A 100 15.13 0.14 -16.07
C LYS A 100 13.88 1.00 -16.11
N PHE A 101 14.02 2.31 -16.09
CA PHE A 101 12.90 3.23 -16.04
C PHE A 101 13.21 4.57 -16.68
N ALA A 102 12.16 5.25 -17.15
CA ALA A 102 12.23 6.63 -17.60
C ALA A 102 10.93 7.38 -17.24
N ARG A 103 11.03 8.70 -17.13
CA ARG A 103 9.86 9.59 -17.04
C ARG A 103 9.30 9.78 -18.44
N ILE A 104 7.98 9.73 -18.59
CA ILE A 104 7.29 10.07 -19.84
C ILE A 104 6.85 11.52 -19.72
N SER A 105 7.56 12.41 -20.40
CA SER A 105 7.23 13.84 -20.49
C SER A 105 6.53 14.16 -21.81
N CYS A 106 6.77 13.31 -22.82
CA CYS A 106 6.11 13.37 -24.13
C CYS A 106 6.06 11.95 -24.75
N PRO A 107 5.28 11.73 -25.82
CA PRO A 107 5.19 10.43 -26.50
C PRO A 107 6.55 9.87 -26.97
N ALA A 108 7.47 10.73 -27.38
CA ALA A 108 8.77 10.28 -27.86
C ALA A 108 9.58 9.55 -26.76
N ASP A 109 9.46 9.96 -25.49
CA ASP A 109 10.18 9.32 -24.38
C ASP A 109 9.79 7.83 -24.24
N LEU A 110 8.50 7.51 -24.45
CA LEU A 110 8.01 6.13 -24.41
C LEU A 110 8.56 5.32 -25.59
N VAL A 111 8.51 5.87 -26.80
CA VAL A 111 9.00 5.21 -28.02
C VAL A 111 10.50 4.95 -27.93
N GLU A 112 11.28 5.92 -27.47
CA GLU A 112 12.73 5.77 -27.25
C GLU A 112 13.04 4.71 -26.20
N PHE A 113 12.28 4.68 -25.10
CA PHE A 113 12.48 3.68 -24.05
C PHE A 113 12.21 2.27 -24.57
N ILE A 114 11.12 2.06 -25.31
CA ILE A 114 10.78 0.76 -25.91
C ILE A 114 11.80 0.35 -26.95
N SER A 115 12.23 1.28 -27.81
CA SER A 115 13.25 1.01 -28.83
C SER A 115 14.57 0.53 -28.20
N ALA A 116 14.93 1.06 -27.03
CA ALA A 116 16.16 0.70 -26.34
C ALA A 116 16.07 -0.59 -25.50
N ASN A 117 14.88 -0.95 -25.01
CA ASN A 117 14.71 -2.01 -24.02
C ASN A 117 13.79 -3.16 -24.46
N GLY A 118 12.98 -2.98 -25.52
CA GLY A 118 12.00 -3.97 -25.98
C GLY A 118 10.74 -4.05 -25.14
N PHE A 119 9.86 -4.94 -25.53
CA PHE A 119 8.63 -5.32 -24.81
C PHE A 119 8.85 -6.56 -23.93
N PRO A 120 8.00 -6.78 -22.89
CA PRO A 120 6.95 -5.88 -22.42
C PRO A 120 7.49 -4.74 -21.53
N VAL A 121 6.75 -3.63 -21.48
CA VAL A 121 7.02 -2.51 -20.56
C VAL A 121 5.80 -2.19 -19.72
N VAL A 122 6.01 -1.54 -18.58
CA VAL A 122 4.94 -1.11 -17.68
C VAL A 122 4.90 0.41 -17.65
N THR A 123 3.72 0.99 -17.95
CA THR A 123 3.46 2.41 -17.73
C THR A 123 2.59 2.60 -16.50
N LYS A 124 2.86 3.62 -15.70
CA LYS A 124 2.10 3.96 -14.50
C LYS A 124 2.28 5.42 -14.11
N PRO A 125 1.32 6.05 -13.42
CA PRO A 125 1.54 7.35 -12.84
C PRO A 125 2.71 7.31 -11.85
N TYR A 126 3.64 8.28 -11.93
CA TYR A 126 4.82 8.29 -11.07
C TYR A 126 4.47 8.46 -9.59
N ASP A 127 3.35 9.10 -9.29
CA ASP A 127 2.80 9.30 -7.94
C ASP A 127 1.49 8.52 -7.69
N GLY A 128 1.17 7.54 -8.57
CA GLY A 128 0.00 6.68 -8.48
C GLY A 128 0.06 5.72 -7.29
N ARG A 129 -1.09 5.08 -7.01
CA ARG A 129 -1.26 4.12 -5.92
C ARG A 129 -2.28 3.05 -6.29
N GLY A 130 -2.25 1.92 -5.57
CA GLY A 130 -3.26 0.88 -5.67
C GLY A 130 -3.45 0.32 -7.08
N SER A 131 -2.41 0.28 -7.87
CA SER A 131 -2.39 -0.17 -9.27
C SER A 131 -3.31 0.63 -10.21
N ALA A 132 -3.81 1.80 -9.78
CA ALA A 132 -4.61 2.65 -10.65
C ALA A 132 -3.79 3.13 -11.85
N ASP A 133 -4.37 3.01 -13.05
CA ASP A 133 -3.78 3.40 -14.33
C ASP A 133 -2.39 2.77 -14.61
N VAL A 134 -2.14 1.58 -14.07
CA VAL A 134 -0.97 0.77 -14.42
C VAL A 134 -1.31 -0.07 -15.64
N ARG A 135 -0.50 0.02 -16.69
CA ARG A 135 -0.68 -0.72 -17.94
C ARG A 135 0.57 -1.49 -18.30
N VAL A 136 0.40 -2.73 -18.74
CA VAL A 136 1.46 -3.53 -19.35
C VAL A 136 1.29 -3.42 -20.85
N LEU A 137 2.26 -2.83 -21.53
CA LEU A 137 2.29 -2.71 -22.98
C LEU A 137 3.14 -3.85 -23.54
N GLN A 138 2.53 -4.68 -24.39
CA GLN A 138 3.17 -5.89 -24.95
C GLN A 138 3.46 -5.76 -26.43
N SER A 139 2.87 -4.75 -27.09
CA SER A 139 2.93 -4.56 -28.54
C SER A 139 2.82 -3.08 -28.91
N ASP A 140 3.08 -2.77 -30.18
CA ASP A 140 2.87 -1.43 -30.74
C ASP A 140 1.39 -1.02 -30.69
N ASP A 141 0.45 -1.97 -30.85
CA ASP A 141 -0.99 -1.70 -30.71
C ASP A 141 -1.35 -1.22 -29.31
N ASP A 142 -0.72 -1.77 -28.26
CA ASP A 142 -0.91 -1.31 -26.87
C ASP A 142 -0.33 0.10 -26.68
N VAL A 143 0.77 0.41 -27.34
CA VAL A 143 1.37 1.76 -27.32
C VAL A 143 0.45 2.76 -28.01
N ASP A 144 -0.10 2.42 -29.17
CA ASP A 144 -1.03 3.28 -29.90
C ASP A 144 -2.28 3.57 -29.07
N ALA A 145 -2.83 2.55 -28.39
CA ALA A 145 -3.95 2.71 -27.48
C ALA A 145 -3.61 3.65 -26.30
N PHE A 146 -2.44 3.45 -25.67
CA PHE A 146 -1.98 4.31 -24.57
C PHE A 146 -1.78 5.75 -25.00
N LEU A 147 -1.21 5.99 -26.17
CA LEU A 147 -0.97 7.33 -26.72
C LEU A 147 -2.29 8.01 -27.15
N THR A 148 -3.25 7.24 -27.68
CA THR A 148 -4.57 7.75 -28.09
C THR A 148 -5.35 8.26 -26.87
N ASP A 149 -5.23 7.64 -25.72
CA ASP A 149 -5.84 8.09 -24.46
C ASP A 149 -5.23 9.40 -23.91
N GLY A 150 -4.16 9.92 -24.51
CA GLY A 150 -3.48 11.14 -24.10
C GLY A 150 -2.67 11.02 -22.78
N ALA A 151 -2.50 9.82 -22.25
CA ALA A 151 -1.82 9.58 -20.98
C ALA A 151 -0.37 10.05 -20.98
N ALA A 152 0.35 9.90 -22.11
CA ALA A 152 1.73 10.38 -22.25
C ALA A 152 1.84 11.92 -22.21
N THR A 153 0.84 12.64 -22.75
CA THR A 153 0.84 14.10 -22.80
C THR A 153 0.50 14.72 -21.44
N ALA A 154 -0.15 13.96 -20.55
CA ALA A 154 -0.43 14.39 -19.18
C ALA A 154 0.84 14.61 -18.35
N GLY A 155 2.01 14.06 -18.77
CA GLY A 155 3.32 14.26 -18.15
C GLY A 155 3.45 13.67 -16.74
N ASN A 156 2.52 12.82 -16.33
CA ASN A 156 2.47 12.23 -15.00
C ASN A 156 2.82 10.74 -14.94
N HIS A 157 3.30 10.16 -16.05
CA HIS A 157 3.64 8.74 -16.15
C HIS A 157 5.14 8.48 -16.12
N THR A 158 5.49 7.27 -15.70
CA THR A 158 6.79 6.63 -15.87
C THR A 158 6.61 5.37 -16.70
N VAL A 159 7.64 4.99 -17.46
CA VAL A 159 7.77 3.69 -18.11
C VAL A 159 8.84 2.88 -17.42
N GLU A 160 8.63 1.59 -17.26
CA GLU A 160 9.56 0.67 -16.61
C GLU A 160 9.65 -0.64 -17.39
N GLU A 161 10.81 -1.28 -17.32
CA GLU A 161 10.97 -2.67 -17.71
C GLU A 161 9.98 -3.56 -16.92
N PHE A 162 9.33 -4.49 -17.62
CA PHE A 162 8.49 -5.49 -16.96
C PHE A 162 9.38 -6.50 -16.25
N ILE A 163 9.20 -6.66 -14.95
CA ILE A 163 9.97 -7.63 -14.15
C ILE A 163 9.14 -8.89 -13.95
N GLU A 164 9.60 -9.99 -14.54
CA GLU A 164 9.04 -11.31 -14.31
C GLU A 164 9.61 -11.91 -13.02
N GLY A 165 8.72 -12.35 -12.13
CA GLY A 165 9.13 -12.95 -10.86
C GLY A 165 8.02 -12.96 -9.81
N ASP A 166 8.34 -13.59 -8.69
CA ASP A 166 7.47 -13.58 -7.52
C ASP A 166 7.46 -12.20 -6.88
N MET A 167 6.28 -11.69 -6.58
CA MET A 167 6.13 -10.39 -5.93
C MET A 167 5.99 -10.55 -4.41
N TYR A 168 6.70 -9.70 -3.69
CA TYR A 168 6.69 -9.64 -2.23
C TYR A 168 6.34 -8.25 -1.74
N ARG A 169 5.81 -8.18 -0.52
CA ARG A 169 5.69 -6.95 0.25
C ARG A 169 6.38 -7.10 1.59
N VAL A 170 6.85 -6.00 2.11
CA VAL A 170 7.35 -5.90 3.48
C VAL A 170 6.66 -4.71 4.14
N ASP A 171 5.96 -4.96 5.23
CA ASP A 171 5.28 -3.94 6.02
C ASP A 171 5.86 -3.90 7.42
N GLY A 172 6.04 -2.70 7.96
CA GLY A 172 6.65 -2.62 9.26
C GLY A 172 6.69 -1.24 9.88
N LEU A 173 7.41 -1.18 10.98
CA LEU A 173 7.59 -0.01 11.84
C LEU A 173 9.05 0.11 12.28
N TYR A 174 9.58 1.30 12.15
CA TYR A 174 10.81 1.74 12.83
C TYR A 174 10.48 2.70 13.95
N VAL A 175 11.19 2.58 15.07
CA VAL A 175 11.16 3.53 16.18
C VAL A 175 12.59 3.90 16.56
N SER A 176 12.91 5.18 16.46
CA SER A 176 14.26 5.72 16.73
C SER A 176 15.38 5.01 15.97
N GLY A 177 15.13 4.66 14.70
CA GLY A 177 16.09 3.97 13.82
C GLY A 177 16.20 2.46 14.05
N VAL A 178 15.39 1.91 14.96
CA VAL A 178 15.35 0.46 15.23
C VAL A 178 14.10 -0.14 14.62
N PRO A 179 14.21 -1.20 13.80
CA PRO A 179 13.04 -1.91 13.28
C PRO A 179 12.33 -2.65 14.43
N VAL A 180 11.05 -2.36 14.61
CA VAL A 180 10.17 -3.03 15.59
C VAL A 180 9.59 -4.28 14.98
N VAL A 181 9.14 -4.19 13.73
CA VAL A 181 8.57 -5.30 12.97
C VAL A 181 8.85 -5.12 11.48
N MET A 182 9.16 -6.23 10.81
CA MET A 182 9.23 -6.38 9.35
C MET A 182 8.48 -7.64 8.99
N HIS A 183 7.26 -7.52 8.50
CA HIS A 183 6.44 -8.66 8.10
C HIS A 183 6.50 -8.83 6.58
N VAL A 184 7.10 -9.91 6.15
CA VAL A 184 7.25 -10.25 4.72
C VAL A 184 6.08 -11.10 4.27
N GLY A 185 5.39 -10.66 3.22
CA GLY A 185 4.32 -11.40 2.58
C GLY A 185 4.59 -11.61 1.09
N ARG A 186 4.37 -12.85 0.61
CA ARG A 186 4.39 -13.18 -0.82
C ARG A 186 2.99 -13.01 -1.40
N TYR A 187 2.89 -12.35 -2.55
CA TYR A 187 1.63 -12.23 -3.27
C TYR A 187 1.16 -13.58 -3.82
N LEU A 188 -0.14 -13.84 -3.75
CA LEU A 188 -0.78 -15.02 -4.33
C LEU A 188 -0.96 -14.91 -5.84
N LYS A 189 -1.18 -13.69 -6.33
CA LYS A 189 -1.28 -13.27 -7.73
C LYS A 189 -0.58 -11.92 -7.85
N ASP A 190 -0.28 -11.47 -9.07
CA ASP A 190 0.25 -10.13 -9.30
C ASP A 190 -0.73 -9.03 -8.86
N CYS A 191 -0.22 -7.82 -8.57
CA CYS A 191 -1.04 -6.72 -8.09
C CYS A 191 -2.09 -6.22 -9.09
N LEU A 192 -1.92 -6.49 -10.39
CA LEU A 192 -2.88 -6.11 -11.43
C LEU A 192 -4.09 -7.05 -11.48
N ALA A 193 -4.00 -8.23 -10.85
CA ALA A 193 -5.12 -9.17 -10.76
C ALA A 193 -6.38 -8.50 -10.20
N PHE A 194 -6.25 -7.60 -9.22
CA PHE A 194 -7.40 -6.89 -8.66
C PHE A 194 -8.16 -6.04 -9.68
N ILE A 195 -7.44 -5.30 -10.53
CA ILE A 195 -8.05 -4.48 -11.58
C ILE A 195 -8.74 -5.36 -12.63
N ARG A 196 -8.23 -6.58 -12.87
CA ARG A 196 -8.88 -7.59 -13.71
C ARG A 196 -10.10 -8.24 -13.05
N GLY A 197 -10.49 -7.79 -11.85
CA GLY A 197 -11.62 -8.34 -11.11
C GLY A 197 -11.32 -9.65 -10.37
N GLU A 198 -10.05 -9.96 -10.17
CA GLU A 198 -9.60 -11.15 -9.43
C GLU A 198 -9.27 -10.80 -7.98
N THR A 199 -9.51 -11.74 -7.09
CA THR A 199 -9.06 -11.66 -5.68
C THR A 199 -7.54 -11.57 -5.63
N ILE A 200 -7.02 -10.60 -4.86
CA ILE A 200 -5.61 -10.57 -4.51
C ILE A 200 -5.40 -10.83 -3.04
N GLY A 201 -4.23 -11.32 -2.72
CA GLY A 201 -3.86 -11.58 -1.33
C GLY A 201 -2.37 -11.79 -1.19
N THR A 202 -1.97 -11.93 0.06
CA THR A 202 -0.60 -12.28 0.43
C THR A 202 -0.63 -13.30 1.54
N HIS A 203 0.36 -14.17 1.60
CA HIS A 203 0.64 -14.99 2.77
C HIS A 203 2.00 -14.63 3.36
N GLY A 204 2.11 -14.63 4.68
CA GLY A 204 3.38 -14.49 5.38
C GLY A 204 4.33 -15.63 5.03
N LEU A 205 5.62 -15.34 5.01
CA LEU A 205 6.65 -16.34 4.76
C LEU A 205 6.94 -17.15 6.03
N ASP A 206 7.19 -18.44 5.85
CA ASP A 206 7.73 -19.29 6.91
C ASP A 206 9.12 -18.80 7.32
N GLN A 207 9.45 -18.95 8.62
CA GLN A 207 10.77 -18.56 9.16
C GLN A 207 11.93 -19.33 8.48
N LYS A 208 11.65 -20.49 7.91
CA LYS A 208 12.62 -21.32 7.19
C LYS A 208 12.69 -21.01 5.69
N ASN A 209 11.87 -20.08 5.21
CA ASN A 209 11.88 -19.71 3.79
C ASN A 209 13.23 -19.08 3.42
N PRO A 210 13.97 -19.61 2.43
CA PRO A 210 15.34 -19.20 2.14
C PRO A 210 15.46 -17.75 1.65
N VAL A 211 14.38 -17.16 1.13
CA VAL A 211 14.41 -15.78 0.65
C VAL A 211 14.10 -14.75 1.75
N LEU A 212 13.53 -15.18 2.90
CA LEU A 212 13.08 -14.27 3.96
C LEU A 212 14.19 -13.32 4.44
N GLY A 213 15.31 -13.86 4.91
CA GLY A 213 16.42 -13.04 5.42
C GLY A 213 17.02 -12.11 4.36
N ARG A 214 16.98 -12.50 3.09
CA ARG A 214 17.47 -11.67 1.96
C ARG A 214 16.53 -10.49 1.72
N ILE A 215 15.21 -10.71 1.76
CA ILE A 215 14.20 -9.65 1.62
C ILE A 215 14.30 -8.67 2.80
N GLU A 216 14.47 -9.16 4.02
CA GLU A 216 14.68 -8.30 5.18
C GLU A 216 15.95 -7.45 5.06
N ALA A 217 17.07 -8.06 4.64
CA ALA A 217 18.33 -7.35 4.41
C ALA A 217 18.22 -6.30 3.31
N PHE A 218 17.55 -6.63 2.19
CA PHE A 218 17.25 -5.70 1.11
C PHE A 218 16.43 -4.50 1.61
N THR A 219 15.37 -4.78 2.37
CA THR A 219 14.48 -3.74 2.92
C THR A 219 15.22 -2.83 3.90
N ARG A 220 16.07 -3.40 4.78
CA ARG A 220 16.93 -2.62 5.67
C ARG A 220 17.88 -1.72 4.89
N HIS A 221 18.58 -2.25 3.90
CA HIS A 221 19.49 -1.45 3.06
C HIS A 221 18.74 -0.31 2.36
N LEU A 222 17.56 -0.60 1.79
CA LEU A 222 16.73 0.40 1.15
C LEU A 222 16.34 1.55 2.10
N LEU A 223 15.82 1.22 3.28
CA LEU A 223 15.28 2.20 4.23
C LEU A 223 16.37 2.89 5.05
N GLU A 224 17.43 2.18 5.45
CA GLU A 224 18.46 2.72 6.35
C GLU A 224 19.61 3.42 5.61
N LYS A 225 19.83 3.11 4.31
CA LYS A 225 21.00 3.58 3.57
C LYS A 225 20.67 4.24 2.23
N ALA A 226 19.62 3.80 1.55
CA ALA A 226 19.33 4.28 0.21
C ALA A 226 18.34 5.45 0.19
N LEU A 227 17.21 5.33 0.87
CA LEU A 227 16.18 6.36 0.92
C LEU A 227 16.25 7.18 2.21
N PRO A 228 15.80 8.46 2.21
CA PRO A 228 15.76 9.29 3.40
C PRO A 228 14.56 8.91 4.29
N PHE A 229 14.58 7.70 4.84
CA PHE A 229 13.51 7.18 5.67
C PHE A 229 13.57 7.75 7.09
N PRO A 230 12.45 8.22 7.67
CA PRO A 230 12.44 8.76 9.03
C PRO A 230 12.79 7.71 10.06
N SER A 231 13.50 8.13 11.12
CA SER A 231 13.90 7.22 12.22
C SER A 231 12.71 6.60 12.96
N THR A 232 11.57 7.29 13.00
CA THR A 232 10.29 6.72 13.49
C THR A 232 9.25 6.87 12.41
N SER A 233 8.91 5.78 11.76
CA SER A 233 7.89 5.73 10.69
C SER A 233 7.46 4.31 10.40
N ILE A 234 6.28 4.20 9.83
CA ILE A 234 5.75 3.00 9.21
C ILE A 234 6.17 2.95 7.74
N PHE A 235 6.24 1.75 7.19
CA PHE A 235 6.59 1.58 5.78
C PHE A 235 5.83 0.42 5.13
N HIS A 236 5.74 0.52 3.80
CA HIS A 236 5.27 -0.51 2.90
C HIS A 236 6.23 -0.57 1.72
N VAL A 237 6.91 -1.69 1.53
CA VAL A 237 7.86 -1.91 0.43
C VAL A 237 7.36 -3.05 -0.42
N GLN A 238 7.46 -2.91 -1.73
CA GLN A 238 7.17 -3.98 -2.69
C GLN A 238 8.40 -4.26 -3.54
N LEU A 239 8.67 -5.53 -3.80
CA LEU A 239 9.82 -5.98 -4.58
C LEU A 239 9.50 -7.29 -5.31
N PHE A 240 10.27 -7.54 -6.35
CA PHE A 240 10.24 -8.80 -7.09
C PHE A 240 11.44 -9.67 -6.74
N HIS A 241 11.23 -10.99 -6.71
CA HIS A 241 12.28 -11.99 -6.73
C HIS A 241 12.22 -12.69 -8.08
N THR A 242 13.22 -12.44 -8.91
CA THR A 242 13.26 -12.93 -10.29
C THR A 242 13.78 -14.36 -10.39
N SER A 243 13.54 -15.02 -11.53
CA SER A 243 14.07 -16.35 -11.82
C SER A 243 15.62 -16.42 -11.81
N ASN A 244 16.28 -15.29 -12.04
CA ASN A 244 17.75 -15.14 -11.94
C ASN A 244 18.22 -14.84 -10.52
N ASP A 245 17.38 -15.10 -9.53
CA ASP A 245 17.67 -14.94 -8.10
C ASP A 245 18.03 -13.50 -7.66
N LYS A 246 17.50 -12.49 -8.35
CA LYS A 246 17.67 -11.08 -8.00
C LYS A 246 16.46 -10.55 -7.22
N LEU A 247 16.71 -9.66 -6.27
CA LEU A 247 15.68 -8.85 -5.63
C LEU A 247 15.65 -7.47 -6.30
N VAL A 248 14.49 -7.07 -6.83
CA VAL A 248 14.32 -5.83 -7.62
C VAL A 248 13.24 -4.98 -6.98
N LEU A 249 13.53 -3.72 -6.68
CA LEU A 249 12.57 -2.79 -6.06
C LEU A 249 11.41 -2.49 -7.02
N CYS A 250 10.18 -2.71 -6.55
CA CYS A 250 8.97 -2.21 -7.22
C CYS A 250 8.63 -0.79 -6.75
N GLU A 251 8.36 -0.65 -5.44
CA GLU A 251 8.11 0.66 -4.80
C GLU A 251 8.29 0.59 -3.28
N ALA A 252 8.42 1.78 -2.65
CA ALA A 252 8.46 1.95 -1.22
C ALA A 252 7.62 3.17 -0.81
N ALA A 253 6.87 3.05 0.27
CA ALA A 253 6.04 4.13 0.81
C ALA A 253 6.26 4.29 2.31
N SER A 254 6.33 5.53 2.78
CA SER A 254 6.42 5.88 4.21
C SER A 254 5.03 6.00 4.84
N ARG A 255 4.22 4.96 4.64
CA ARG A 255 2.84 4.86 5.12
C ARG A 255 2.44 3.40 5.33
N LEU A 256 1.28 3.21 5.92
CA LEU A 256 0.70 1.89 6.14
C LEU A 256 0.31 1.21 4.81
N GLY A 257 0.51 -0.09 4.70
CA GLY A 257 -0.01 -0.90 3.61
C GLY A 257 -1.54 -0.91 3.58
N GLY A 258 -2.12 -0.98 2.37
CA GLY A 258 -3.57 -0.93 2.17
C GLY A 258 -4.31 -2.24 2.51
N GLY A 259 -5.64 -2.19 2.47
CA GLY A 259 -6.49 -3.32 2.83
C GLY A 259 -6.35 -3.67 4.31
N VAL A 260 -6.32 -4.95 4.64
CA VAL A 260 -6.22 -5.47 6.01
C VAL A 260 -4.79 -5.90 6.40
N ILE A 261 -3.76 -5.21 5.85
CA ILE A 261 -2.34 -5.54 6.13
C ILE A 261 -1.98 -5.31 7.60
N ASN A 262 -2.40 -4.20 8.20
CA ASN A 262 -2.12 -3.94 9.62
C ASN A 262 -2.68 -5.04 10.53
N GLU A 263 -3.87 -5.50 10.23
CA GLU A 263 -4.54 -6.58 10.96
C GLU A 263 -3.83 -7.92 10.74
N GLU A 264 -3.38 -8.20 9.52
CA GLU A 264 -2.58 -9.39 9.24
C GLU A 264 -1.29 -9.40 10.06
N VAL A 265 -0.53 -8.30 10.05
CA VAL A 265 0.69 -8.17 10.86
C VAL A 265 0.40 -8.35 12.35
N ARG A 266 -0.69 -7.75 12.85
CA ARG A 266 -1.09 -7.88 14.24
C ARG A 266 -1.43 -9.32 14.62
N PHE A 267 -2.12 -10.07 13.77
CA PHE A 267 -2.41 -11.48 14.03
C PHE A 267 -1.19 -12.37 13.88
N ALA A 268 -0.25 -12.04 12.98
CA ALA A 268 1.00 -12.76 12.80
C ALA A 268 1.99 -12.57 13.94
N THR A 269 2.09 -11.36 14.48
CA THR A 269 3.21 -10.92 15.34
C THR A 269 2.79 -10.38 16.70
N GLY A 270 1.52 -10.10 16.91
CA GLY A 270 1.01 -9.41 18.09
C GLY A 270 1.22 -7.87 18.06
N ILE A 271 1.93 -7.32 17.05
CA ILE A 271 2.24 -5.90 16.95
C ILE A 271 1.21 -5.18 16.08
N ASP A 272 0.56 -4.18 16.63
CA ASP A 272 -0.28 -3.24 15.89
C ASP A 272 0.56 -2.07 15.40
N ILE A 273 1.02 -2.16 14.14
CA ILE A 273 1.91 -1.16 13.52
C ILE A 273 1.33 0.26 13.66
N LYS A 274 0.02 0.41 13.41
CA LYS A 274 -0.67 1.71 13.45
C LYS A 274 -0.65 2.30 14.86
N MET A 275 -1.04 1.51 15.85
CA MET A 275 -1.14 1.98 17.24
C MET A 275 0.23 2.21 17.87
N ASP A 276 1.20 1.35 17.57
CA ASP A 276 2.56 1.51 18.09
C ASP A 276 3.28 2.70 17.44
N TYR A 277 3.02 2.98 16.16
CA TYR A 277 3.48 4.21 15.51
C TYR A 277 2.91 5.46 16.16
N VAL A 278 1.59 5.49 16.45
CA VAL A 278 0.93 6.60 17.15
C VAL A 278 1.57 6.81 18.53
N LYS A 279 1.67 5.76 19.35
CA LYS A 279 2.24 5.82 20.69
C LYS A 279 3.70 6.30 20.66
N SER A 280 4.52 5.69 19.81
CA SER A 280 5.94 6.04 19.69
C SER A 280 6.15 7.48 19.25
N SER A 281 5.33 7.97 18.32
CA SER A 281 5.42 9.35 17.82
C SER A 281 4.95 10.37 18.86
N VAL A 282 3.83 10.11 19.54
CA VAL A 282 3.28 11.03 20.55
C VAL A 282 4.18 11.10 21.78
N LEU A 283 4.72 9.97 22.21
CA LEU A 283 5.63 9.89 23.36
C LEU A 283 7.07 10.30 23.00
N GLN A 284 7.36 10.56 21.73
CA GLN A 284 8.72 10.81 21.23
C GLN A 284 9.71 9.73 21.72
N ALA A 285 9.27 8.47 21.59
CA ALA A 285 9.97 7.32 22.12
C ALA A 285 11.37 7.20 21.52
N LYS A 286 12.38 7.06 22.38
CA LYS A 286 13.80 6.90 21.99
C LYS A 286 14.23 5.45 21.79
N ALA A 287 13.30 4.51 22.02
CA ALA A 287 13.47 3.08 21.80
C ALA A 287 12.11 2.46 21.47
N PRO A 288 12.07 1.26 20.85
CA PRO A 288 10.84 0.52 20.63
C PRO A 288 10.06 0.33 21.95
N ILE A 289 8.74 0.54 21.87
CA ILE A 289 7.82 0.32 23.00
C ILE A 289 7.50 -1.18 23.12
N SER A 290 7.43 -1.87 22.00
CA SER A 290 7.19 -3.30 21.91
C SER A 290 8.52 -4.06 21.86
N LEU A 291 8.54 -5.27 22.42
CA LEU A 291 9.69 -6.18 22.34
C LEU A 291 9.87 -6.69 20.89
N PRO A 292 11.08 -7.20 20.53
CA PRO A 292 11.27 -7.90 19.28
C PRO A 292 10.17 -8.96 19.09
N TYR A 293 9.59 -8.97 17.90
CA TYR A 293 8.52 -9.91 17.59
C TYR A 293 9.07 -11.25 17.13
N GLU A 294 8.29 -12.29 17.39
CA GLU A 294 8.39 -13.56 16.69
C GLU A 294 7.07 -13.80 15.95
N VAL A 295 7.13 -14.43 14.78
CA VAL A 295 5.91 -14.84 14.09
C VAL A 295 5.25 -15.94 14.90
N VAL A 296 4.14 -15.62 15.54
CA VAL A 296 3.42 -16.54 16.42
C VAL A 296 2.67 -17.59 15.60
N LYS A 297 2.09 -17.18 14.46
CA LYS A 297 1.34 -18.06 13.56
C LYS A 297 1.47 -17.60 12.11
N PRO A 298 1.60 -18.53 11.16
CA PRO A 298 1.48 -18.20 9.75
C PRO A 298 0.09 -17.62 9.46
N THR A 299 0.08 -16.43 8.88
CA THR A 299 -1.14 -15.70 8.52
C THR A 299 -1.15 -15.34 7.05
N ALA A 300 -2.33 -15.12 6.53
CA ALA A 300 -2.53 -14.58 5.20
C ALA A 300 -3.71 -13.62 5.19
N ARG A 301 -3.80 -12.84 4.13
CA ARG A 301 -4.95 -11.99 3.83
C ARG A 301 -5.38 -12.14 2.39
N ILE A 302 -6.66 -11.94 2.13
CA ILE A 302 -7.19 -11.68 0.79
C ILE A 302 -8.15 -10.51 0.84
N ILE A 303 -8.27 -9.80 -0.29
CA ILE A 303 -9.30 -8.80 -0.54
C ILE A 303 -10.04 -9.14 -1.83
N ILE A 304 -11.36 -9.02 -1.77
CA ILE A 304 -12.27 -9.37 -2.86
C ILE A 304 -12.66 -8.09 -3.60
N PRO A 305 -12.41 -8.00 -4.92
CA PRO A 305 -12.81 -6.85 -5.72
C PRO A 305 -14.31 -6.80 -5.96
N PRO A 306 -14.89 -5.63 -6.23
CA PRO A 306 -16.24 -5.52 -6.75
C PRO A 306 -16.30 -6.05 -8.20
N ARG A 307 -17.43 -6.62 -8.55
CA ARG A 307 -17.77 -6.96 -9.94
C ARG A 307 -18.55 -5.80 -10.59
N GLN A 308 -18.56 -5.74 -11.90
CA GLN A 308 -19.47 -4.86 -12.60
C GLN A 308 -20.91 -5.33 -12.39
N GLY A 309 -21.79 -4.42 -11.94
CA GLY A 309 -23.19 -4.74 -11.63
C GLY A 309 -23.63 -4.26 -10.26
N THR A 310 -24.81 -4.68 -9.82
CA THR A 310 -25.37 -4.36 -8.51
C THR A 310 -25.17 -5.52 -7.55
N LEU A 311 -24.53 -5.27 -6.41
CA LEU A 311 -24.35 -6.27 -5.35
C LEU A 311 -25.69 -6.45 -4.60
N GLN A 312 -26.40 -7.53 -4.88
CA GLN A 312 -27.74 -7.79 -4.29
C GLN A 312 -27.62 -8.35 -2.87
N ARG A 313 -26.70 -9.30 -2.70
CA ARG A 313 -26.48 -9.98 -1.43
C ARG A 313 -25.03 -10.46 -1.32
N PHE A 314 -24.49 -10.45 -0.11
CA PHE A 314 -23.19 -11.01 0.22
C PHE A 314 -23.14 -11.39 1.72
N PRO A 315 -22.18 -12.23 2.14
CA PRO A 315 -22.02 -12.59 3.54
C PRO A 315 -21.63 -11.36 4.37
N VAL A 316 -22.31 -11.14 5.51
CA VAL A 316 -21.96 -10.09 6.47
C VAL A 316 -21.15 -10.61 7.67
N SER A 317 -21.07 -11.94 7.83
CA SER A 317 -20.25 -12.64 8.81
C SER A 317 -19.57 -13.84 8.16
N CYS A 318 -18.51 -14.33 8.80
CA CYS A 318 -17.75 -15.52 8.39
C CYS A 318 -17.48 -16.37 9.63
N ASP A 319 -17.93 -17.62 9.60
CA ASP A 319 -17.92 -18.50 10.78
C ASP A 319 -16.79 -19.55 10.74
N PHE A 320 -15.82 -19.43 9.85
CA PHE A 320 -14.64 -20.31 9.84
C PHE A 320 -13.72 -19.98 11.04
N GLU A 321 -13.50 -20.95 11.92
CA GLU A 321 -12.67 -20.78 13.14
C GLU A 321 -11.23 -20.31 12.87
N TRP A 322 -10.72 -20.58 11.67
CA TRP A 322 -9.39 -20.18 11.26
C TRP A 322 -9.33 -18.80 10.59
N VAL A 323 -10.47 -18.08 10.47
CA VAL A 323 -10.54 -16.70 10.03
C VAL A 323 -10.46 -15.79 11.25
N ASN A 324 -9.38 -15.02 11.33
CA ASN A 324 -9.13 -14.10 12.44
C ASN A 324 -9.90 -12.79 12.28
N LEU A 325 -10.16 -12.38 11.05
CA LEU A 325 -10.90 -11.17 10.72
C LEU A 325 -11.63 -11.34 9.40
N TYR A 326 -12.87 -10.93 9.38
CA TYR A 326 -13.65 -10.68 8.18
C TYR A 326 -14.19 -9.25 8.23
N LYS A 327 -13.91 -8.47 7.18
CA LYS A 327 -14.49 -7.14 6.99
C LYS A 327 -15.38 -7.15 5.76
N ALA A 328 -16.64 -6.85 5.95
CA ALA A 328 -17.64 -6.68 4.91
C ALA A 328 -17.72 -5.18 4.55
N TYR A 329 -17.18 -4.80 3.40
CA TYR A 329 -17.20 -3.41 2.93
C TYR A 329 -18.30 -3.15 1.91
N GLY A 330 -18.80 -4.20 1.26
CA GLY A 330 -19.85 -4.11 0.26
C GLY A 330 -21.14 -3.52 0.84
N ILE A 331 -21.91 -2.87 -0.01
CA ILE A 331 -23.23 -2.32 0.32
C ILE A 331 -24.25 -3.01 -0.59
N ALA A 332 -25.20 -3.73 0.03
CA ALA A 332 -26.29 -4.37 -0.72
C ALA A 332 -27.17 -3.32 -1.41
N GLY A 333 -27.51 -3.58 -2.68
CA GLY A 333 -28.24 -2.64 -3.54
C GLY A 333 -27.37 -1.61 -4.24
N GLN A 334 -26.06 -1.51 -3.93
CA GLN A 334 -25.15 -0.58 -4.59
C GLN A 334 -24.68 -1.14 -5.95
N ARG A 335 -24.65 -0.26 -6.96
CA ARG A 335 -24.06 -0.55 -8.28
C ARG A 335 -22.57 -0.23 -8.27
N TYR A 336 -21.76 -1.17 -8.74
CA TYR A 336 -20.31 -1.07 -8.87
C TYR A 336 -19.91 -1.12 -10.36
N GLY A 337 -18.86 -0.39 -10.72
CA GLY A 337 -18.28 -0.37 -12.06
C GLY A 337 -17.14 -1.37 -12.28
N GLY A 338 -16.93 -2.30 -11.34
CA GLY A 338 -15.74 -3.13 -11.27
C GLY A 338 -14.63 -2.51 -10.42
N ALA A 339 -13.48 -3.15 -10.36
CA ALA A 339 -12.34 -2.68 -9.57
C ALA A 339 -11.52 -1.67 -10.37
N SER A 340 -11.31 -0.48 -9.82
CA SER A 340 -10.47 0.58 -10.40
C SER A 340 -9.13 0.76 -9.66
N MET A 341 -9.06 0.33 -8.40
CA MET A 341 -7.86 0.36 -7.56
C MET A 341 -7.99 -0.62 -6.39
N THR A 342 -6.90 -1.01 -5.77
CA THR A 342 -6.84 -2.05 -4.74
C THR A 342 -7.47 -1.70 -3.39
N ASN A 343 -7.99 -0.51 -3.20
CA ASN A 343 -8.74 -0.10 -2.00
C ASN A 343 -10.26 0.04 -2.27
N ALA A 344 -10.75 -0.58 -3.34
CA ALA A 344 -12.17 -0.62 -3.70
C ALA A 344 -12.79 -1.99 -3.39
N GLU A 345 -12.21 -2.74 -2.45
CA GLU A 345 -12.66 -4.07 -2.08
C GLU A 345 -14.07 -4.09 -1.49
N VAL A 346 -14.83 -5.16 -1.76
CA VAL A 346 -16.14 -5.43 -1.13
C VAL A 346 -16.02 -6.32 0.12
N ALA A 347 -14.90 -7.04 0.27
CA ALA A 347 -14.59 -7.81 1.45
C ALA A 347 -13.09 -7.96 1.66
N GLY A 348 -12.68 -8.08 2.93
CA GLY A 348 -11.32 -8.37 3.33
C GLY A 348 -11.27 -9.48 4.40
N PHE A 349 -10.30 -10.38 4.27
CA PHE A 349 -10.09 -11.48 5.22
C PHE A 349 -8.65 -11.47 5.72
N VAL A 350 -8.49 -11.77 7.01
CA VAL A 350 -7.23 -12.21 7.61
C VAL A 350 -7.46 -13.58 8.22
N PHE A 351 -6.59 -14.51 7.93
CA PHE A 351 -6.74 -15.90 8.35
C PHE A 351 -5.39 -16.55 8.64
N GLN A 352 -5.42 -17.63 9.40
CA GLN A 352 -4.25 -18.39 9.81
C GLN A 352 -4.16 -19.76 9.11
N GLY A 353 -2.99 -20.33 9.07
CA GLY A 353 -2.70 -21.67 8.56
C GLY A 353 -1.53 -22.32 9.28
N GLU A 354 -1.18 -23.53 8.90
CA GLU A 354 -0.04 -24.27 9.47
C GLU A 354 1.28 -23.93 8.76
N ASN A 355 1.19 -23.63 7.47
CA ASN A 355 2.32 -23.32 6.60
C ASN A 355 1.83 -22.54 5.36
N GLU A 356 2.75 -22.12 4.50
CA GLU A 356 2.45 -21.33 3.30
C GLU A 356 1.46 -22.03 2.35
N GLU A 357 1.58 -23.35 2.18
CA GLU A 357 0.68 -24.11 1.29
C GLU A 357 -0.75 -24.16 1.84
N HIS A 358 -0.89 -24.40 3.15
CA HIS A 358 -2.20 -24.40 3.80
C HIS A 358 -2.87 -23.01 3.73
N LEU A 359 -2.08 -21.92 3.81
CA LEU A 359 -2.58 -20.58 3.64
C LEU A 359 -3.10 -20.35 2.20
N ARG A 360 -2.38 -20.84 1.17
CA ARG A 360 -2.85 -20.75 -0.23
C ARG A 360 -4.17 -21.51 -0.44
N GLN A 361 -4.30 -22.71 0.10
CA GLN A 361 -5.53 -23.49 0.01
C GLN A 361 -6.72 -22.79 0.69
N ARG A 362 -6.49 -22.21 1.87
CA ARG A 362 -7.51 -21.44 2.60
C ARG A 362 -7.91 -20.16 1.85
N ALA A 363 -6.98 -19.51 1.18
CA ALA A 363 -7.29 -18.35 0.33
C ALA A 363 -8.28 -18.69 -0.78
N VAL A 364 -8.03 -19.81 -1.49
CA VAL A 364 -8.93 -20.32 -2.54
C VAL A 364 -10.30 -20.70 -1.96
N ALA A 365 -10.32 -21.35 -0.80
CA ALA A 365 -11.55 -21.74 -0.11
C ALA A 365 -12.41 -20.49 0.26
N LEU A 366 -11.79 -19.43 0.79
CA LEU A 366 -12.48 -18.19 1.14
C LEU A 366 -12.99 -17.43 -0.09
N GLU A 367 -12.21 -17.36 -1.16
CA GLU A 367 -12.63 -16.75 -2.42
C GLU A 367 -13.86 -17.50 -2.98
N THR A 368 -13.81 -18.82 -3.00
CA THR A 368 -14.92 -19.68 -3.46
C THR A 368 -16.14 -19.50 -2.58
N TRP A 369 -15.98 -19.55 -1.26
CA TRP A 369 -17.07 -19.36 -0.30
C TRP A 369 -17.75 -18.00 -0.48
N PHE A 370 -16.97 -16.91 -0.56
CA PHE A 370 -17.53 -15.58 -0.74
C PHE A 370 -18.30 -15.44 -2.05
N ASN A 371 -17.72 -15.94 -3.14
CA ASN A 371 -18.34 -15.88 -4.46
C ASN A 371 -19.64 -16.70 -4.56
N THR A 372 -19.67 -17.87 -3.90
CA THR A 372 -20.87 -18.73 -3.86
C THR A 372 -22.01 -18.11 -3.03
N ASN A 373 -21.67 -17.36 -2.00
CA ASN A 373 -22.64 -16.73 -1.12
C ASN A 373 -22.94 -15.26 -1.46
N SER A 374 -22.43 -14.77 -2.58
CA SER A 374 -22.69 -13.41 -3.08
C SER A 374 -23.52 -13.46 -4.36
N GLU A 375 -24.45 -12.52 -4.49
CA GLU A 375 -25.34 -12.38 -5.63
C GLU A 375 -25.16 -11.01 -6.28
N TRP A 376 -24.95 -11.01 -7.60
CA TRP A 376 -24.78 -9.82 -8.41
C TRP A 376 -25.78 -9.83 -9.54
N SER A 377 -26.41 -8.68 -9.83
CA SER A 377 -27.21 -8.47 -11.04
C SER A 377 -26.51 -7.48 -11.97
N SER A 378 -26.77 -7.61 -13.26
CA SER A 378 -26.25 -6.75 -14.33
C SER A 378 -26.62 -5.28 -14.15
#